data_f135342b531b45029889261155601829
#
_entry.id   f135342b531b45029889261155601829
#
_cell.length_a   1.000
_cell.length_b   1.000
_cell.length_c   1.000
_cell.angle_alpha   90.00
_cell.angle_beta   90.00
_cell.angle_gamma   90.00
#
_symmetry.space_group_name_H-M   'P 1'
#
loop_
_entity.id
_entity.type
_entity.pdbx_description
1 polymer ?
#
loop_
_entity_poly.entity_id
_entity_poly.type
_entity_poly.pdbx_seq_one_letter_code
_entity_poly.pdbx_strand_id
1 'polypeptide(L)'
;MRERDAEELSPEMGRSGRRSSGEGSSGRASNSRRVAVGKRHQARELALKVLFQLEGTGDDAEEVLRYHAAENGASEEITNFARALVNGVLENKDRLDAMLSEASEHWRLEQMAKVDRVILRIAVYEIAIDRKVPTKAAINESIELAKTFSGDEAGRFVNGILGRVAATAT
;
A
#
# COMPACT_ATOMS: atom_id res chain seq x y z
N MET A 1 32.91 55.35 8.80
CA MET A 1 32.44 55.28 8.71
C MET A 1 31.11 55.56 8.69
N ARG A 2 30.25 55.40 8.11
CA ARG A 2 29.07 55.63 8.02
C ARG A 2 28.25 54.53 8.11
N GLU A 3 27.36 54.49 8.83
CA GLU A 3 26.55 53.43 8.88
C GLU A 3 25.35 53.72 8.27
N ARG A 4 24.68 52.89 7.74
CA ARG A 4 23.58 53.09 7.08
C ARG A 4 22.49 52.64 7.84
N ASP A 5 21.57 53.20 8.07
CA ASP A 5 20.43 52.87 8.77
C ASP A 5 19.54 52.14 7.93
N ALA A 6 19.35 51.01 8.14
CA ALA A 6 18.47 50.21 7.36
C ALA A 6 17.09 50.52 7.83
N GLU A 7 16.43 51.24 7.16
CA GLU A 7 15.14 51.54 7.42
C GLU A 7 14.34 50.42 7.21
N GLU A 8 13.86 49.71 8.05
CA GLU A 8 13.11 48.64 7.80
C GLU A 8 11.76 49.00 7.66
N LEU A 9 11.17 48.73 6.66
CA LEU A 9 9.86 48.99 6.41
C LEU A 9 9.05 47.89 6.77
N SER A 10 8.33 47.95 7.76
CA SER A 10 7.52 46.87 8.08
C SER A 10 6.30 46.96 7.28
N PRO A 11 5.98 46.01 6.58
CA PRO A 11 4.85 46.04 5.75
C PRO A 11 3.64 45.89 6.56
N GLU A 12 2.76 46.77 6.45
CA GLU A 12 1.63 46.70 7.07
C GLU A 12 0.76 45.75 6.56
N MET A 13 0.31 44.84 7.11
CA MET A 13 -0.44 43.86 6.65
C MET A 13 -1.76 44.13 6.93
N GLY A 14 -2.40 44.77 6.48
CA GLY A 14 -3.69 45.01 6.72
C GLY A 14 -4.56 44.08 6.10
N ARG A 15 -5.09 43.26 6.67
CA ARG A 15 -5.76 42.35 6.08
C ARG A 15 -6.98 42.17 6.68
N SER A 16 -7.90 42.30 6.35
CA SER A 16 -9.09 42.05 6.88
C SER A 16 -9.56 40.84 6.25
N GLY A 17 -9.42 39.79 6.80
CA GLY A 17 -9.83 38.56 6.21
C GLY A 17 -11.30 38.41 6.34
N ARG A 18 -11.98 38.27 5.28
CA ARG A 18 -13.29 38.05 5.28
C ARG A 18 -13.48 36.62 5.43
N ARG A 19 -14.04 36.11 6.41
CA ARG A 19 -14.23 34.72 6.51
C ARG A 19 -15.46 34.41 5.87
N SER A 20 -15.46 33.61 4.92
CA SER A 20 -16.62 33.17 4.26
C SER A 20 -17.02 31.92 4.97
N SER A 21 -18.08 31.96 5.62
CA SER A 21 -18.50 30.79 6.29
C SER A 21 -19.26 29.95 5.34
N GLY A 22 -18.68 29.14 4.66
CA GLY A 22 -19.33 28.21 3.81
C GLY A 22 -18.62 26.96 3.87
N GLU A 23 -18.77 26.18 4.88
CA GLU A 23 -18.08 25.04 4.85
C GLU A 23 -18.87 23.97 4.55
N GLY A 24 -18.65 23.29 3.59
CA GLY A 24 -19.34 22.15 3.20
C GLY A 24 -18.84 20.98 3.97
N SER A 25 -19.71 20.19 4.45
CA SER A 25 -19.31 19.03 5.20
C SER A 25 -18.64 17.99 4.30
N SER A 26 -18.62 18.21 2.99
CA SER A 26 -18.03 17.23 2.11
C SER A 26 -16.52 17.18 2.21
N GLY A 27 -15.92 18.24 2.67
CA GLY A 27 -14.47 18.28 2.78
C GLY A 27 -13.92 17.31 3.79
N ARG A 28 -14.61 17.14 4.90
CA ARG A 28 -14.13 16.24 5.93
C ARG A 28 -14.25 14.79 5.51
N ALA A 29 -15.34 14.44 4.83
CA ALA A 29 -15.53 13.07 4.39
C ALA A 29 -14.47 12.66 3.37
N SER A 30 -14.15 13.55 2.42
CA SER A 30 -13.17 13.21 1.40
C SER A 30 -11.76 13.11 1.99
N ASN A 31 -11.46 13.95 2.99
CA ASN A 31 -10.17 13.91 3.62
C ASN A 31 -10.01 12.62 4.45
N SER A 32 -11.07 12.18 5.11
CA SER A 32 -11.04 10.95 5.87
C SER A 32 -10.81 9.75 4.96
N ARG A 33 -11.42 9.76 3.78
CA ARG A 33 -11.21 8.67 2.83
C ARG A 33 -9.79 8.64 2.32
N ARG A 34 -9.21 9.81 2.04
CA ARG A 34 -7.82 9.89 1.58
C ARG A 34 -6.85 9.39 2.65
N VAL A 35 -7.11 9.74 3.91
CA VAL A 35 -6.27 9.29 5.01
C VAL A 35 -6.38 7.76 5.15
N ALA A 36 -7.59 7.21 5.04
CA ALA A 36 -7.79 5.77 5.16
C ALA A 36 -7.11 5.02 4.01
N VAL A 37 -7.20 5.54 2.76
CA VAL A 37 -6.55 4.92 1.62
C VAL A 37 -5.05 4.99 1.79
N GLY A 38 -4.53 6.13 2.28
CA GLY A 38 -3.09 6.27 2.52
C GLY A 38 -2.58 5.29 3.56
N LYS A 39 -3.35 5.05 4.62
CA LYS A 39 -2.96 4.10 5.65
C LYS A 39 -2.93 2.67 5.11
N ARG A 40 -3.92 2.29 4.31
CA ARG A 40 -3.95 0.96 3.71
C ARG A 40 -2.82 0.78 2.70
N HIS A 41 -2.51 1.82 1.94
CA HIS A 41 -1.39 1.79 1.01
C HIS A 41 -0.08 1.56 1.78
N GLN A 42 0.13 2.28 2.87
CA GLN A 42 1.32 2.12 3.70
C GLN A 42 1.36 0.74 4.34
N ALA A 43 0.22 0.21 4.74
CA ALA A 43 0.14 -1.12 5.32
C ALA A 43 0.52 -2.19 4.30
N ARG A 44 0.11 -2.03 3.04
CA ARG A 44 0.47 -2.97 1.99
C ARG A 44 1.96 -2.92 1.67
N GLU A 45 2.55 -1.73 1.67
CA GLU A 45 3.99 -1.60 1.48
C GLU A 45 4.75 -2.27 2.61
N LEU A 46 4.29 -2.07 3.84
CA LEU A 46 4.91 -2.68 5.01
C LEU A 46 4.79 -4.20 4.93
N ALA A 47 3.61 -4.71 4.60
CA ALA A 47 3.40 -6.14 4.45
C ALA A 47 4.29 -6.74 3.35
N LEU A 48 4.46 -6.01 2.24
CA LEU A 48 5.33 -6.45 1.15
C LEU A 48 6.77 -6.60 1.65
N LYS A 49 7.28 -5.62 2.37
CA LYS A 49 8.65 -5.66 2.89
C LYS A 49 8.85 -6.83 3.84
N VAL A 50 7.89 -7.06 4.70
CA VAL A 50 7.95 -8.14 5.68
C VAL A 50 7.92 -9.50 4.97
N LEU A 51 6.96 -9.71 4.10
CA LEU A 51 6.81 -10.98 3.40
C LEU A 51 7.99 -11.25 2.48
N PHE A 52 8.53 -10.21 1.86
CA PHE A 52 9.71 -10.35 1.01
C PHE A 52 10.90 -10.87 1.84
N GLN A 53 11.11 -10.30 3.02
CA GLN A 53 12.19 -10.74 3.89
C GLN A 53 11.97 -12.16 4.42
N LEU A 54 10.73 -12.51 4.72
CA LEU A 54 10.43 -13.83 5.26
C LEU A 54 10.59 -14.95 4.24
N GLU A 55 10.54 -14.62 2.95
CA GLU A 55 10.63 -15.66 1.94
C GLU A 55 12.01 -16.27 1.92
N GLY A 56 12.09 -17.53 2.23
CA GLY A 56 13.37 -18.23 2.24
C GLY A 56 14.17 -18.09 3.53
N THR A 57 13.62 -17.48 4.57
CA THR A 57 14.31 -17.38 5.85
C THR A 57 13.47 -18.06 6.91
N GLY A 58 14.07 -18.33 8.06
CA GLY A 58 13.35 -18.87 9.20
C GLY A 58 13.04 -17.81 10.23
N ASP A 59 13.02 -16.54 9.84
CA ASP A 59 12.81 -15.45 10.77
C ASP A 59 11.39 -15.43 11.31
N ASP A 60 11.22 -14.85 12.49
CA ASP A 60 9.91 -14.72 13.11
C ASP A 60 9.15 -13.57 12.50
N ALA A 61 7.95 -13.84 12.00
CA ALA A 61 7.15 -12.85 11.29
C ALA A 61 6.86 -11.61 12.12
N GLU A 62 6.55 -11.77 13.40
CA GLU A 62 6.23 -10.62 14.24
C GLU A 62 7.46 -9.76 14.50
N GLU A 63 8.62 -10.35 14.66
CA GLU A 63 9.84 -9.60 14.84
C GLU A 63 10.19 -8.80 13.59
N VAL A 64 10.05 -9.42 12.43
CA VAL A 64 10.32 -8.76 11.15
C VAL A 64 9.35 -7.60 10.94
N LEU A 65 8.07 -7.82 11.27
CA LEU A 65 7.08 -6.77 11.18
C LEU A 65 7.41 -5.58 12.08
N ARG A 66 7.78 -5.84 13.32
CA ARG A 66 8.12 -4.77 14.24
C ARG A 66 9.34 -3.98 13.78
N TYR A 67 10.32 -4.69 13.23
CA TYR A 67 11.51 -4.03 12.71
C TYR A 67 11.16 -3.08 11.57
N HIS A 68 10.43 -3.56 10.57
CA HIS A 68 10.07 -2.72 9.44
C HIS A 68 9.09 -1.60 9.81
N ALA A 69 8.19 -1.86 10.75
CA ALA A 69 7.27 -0.82 11.21
C ALA A 69 8.05 0.32 11.87
N ALA A 70 9.04 0.00 12.69
CA ALA A 70 9.86 1.01 13.34
C ALA A 70 10.70 1.77 12.32
N GLU A 71 11.30 1.09 11.38
CA GLU A 71 12.12 1.73 10.35
C GLU A 71 11.31 2.68 9.47
N ASN A 72 10.04 2.39 9.25
CA ASN A 72 9.20 3.23 8.42
C ASN A 72 8.33 4.21 9.21
N GLY A 73 8.49 4.26 10.51
CA GLY A 73 7.70 5.15 11.35
C GLY A 73 6.22 4.87 11.27
N ALA A 74 5.84 3.60 11.10
CA ALA A 74 4.45 3.24 10.94
C ALA A 74 3.66 3.40 12.23
N SER A 75 2.44 3.91 12.12
CA SER A 75 1.56 4.04 13.28
C SER A 75 1.10 2.66 13.72
N GLU A 76 0.51 2.56 14.90
CA GLU A 76 -0.02 1.31 15.38
C GLU A 76 -1.13 0.80 14.47
N GLU A 77 -1.96 1.70 13.95
CA GLU A 77 -3.04 1.33 13.04
C GLU A 77 -2.50 0.72 11.74
N ILE A 78 -1.49 1.35 11.15
CA ILE A 78 -0.87 0.83 9.92
C ILE A 78 -0.21 -0.51 10.21
N THR A 79 0.48 -0.64 11.34
CA THR A 79 1.13 -1.88 11.72
C THR A 79 0.11 -3.00 11.89
N ASN A 80 -1.05 -2.70 12.49
CA ASN A 80 -2.09 -3.70 12.67
C ASN A 80 -2.70 -4.16 11.34
N PHE A 81 -2.90 -3.23 10.39
CA PHE A 81 -3.37 -3.60 9.05
C PHE A 81 -2.33 -4.49 8.36
N ALA A 82 -1.06 -4.13 8.46
CA ALA A 82 0.01 -4.92 7.85
C ALA A 82 0.10 -6.30 8.49
N ARG A 83 -0.06 -6.38 9.82
CA ARG A 83 -0.03 -7.65 10.53
C ARG A 83 -1.12 -8.59 10.02
N ALA A 84 -2.32 -8.05 9.81
CA ALA A 84 -3.42 -8.85 9.30
C ALA A 84 -3.11 -9.38 7.90
N LEU A 85 -2.51 -8.57 7.05
CA LEU A 85 -2.13 -9.00 5.70
C LEU A 85 -1.03 -10.06 5.74
N VAL A 86 -0.01 -9.85 6.56
CA VAL A 86 1.10 -10.79 6.68
C VAL A 86 0.61 -12.14 7.17
N ASN A 87 -0.16 -12.12 8.26
CA ASN A 87 -0.68 -13.37 8.82
C ASN A 87 -1.64 -14.07 7.87
N GLY A 88 -2.49 -13.31 7.20
CA GLY A 88 -3.43 -13.87 6.23
C GLY A 88 -2.73 -14.56 5.07
N VAL A 89 -1.67 -13.93 4.55
CA VAL A 89 -0.90 -14.53 3.47
C VAL A 89 -0.17 -15.79 3.93
N LEU A 90 0.48 -15.73 5.10
CA LEU A 90 1.21 -16.89 5.61
C LEU A 90 0.30 -18.07 5.92
N GLU A 91 -0.85 -17.82 6.51
CA GLU A 91 -1.80 -18.86 6.82
C GLU A 91 -2.45 -19.50 5.61
N ASN A 92 -2.53 -18.77 4.51
CA ASN A 92 -3.21 -19.23 3.31
C ASN A 92 -2.27 -19.43 2.11
N LYS A 93 -0.97 -19.47 2.35
CA LYS A 93 0.02 -19.50 1.28
C LYS A 93 -0.24 -20.56 0.21
N ASP A 94 -0.48 -21.79 0.61
CA ASP A 94 -0.69 -22.87 -0.36
C ASP A 94 -1.93 -22.64 -1.21
N ARG A 95 -2.99 -22.15 -0.61
CA ARG A 95 -4.22 -21.84 -1.33
C ARG A 95 -4.02 -20.69 -2.29
N LEU A 96 -3.30 -19.65 -1.84
CA LEU A 96 -3.00 -18.49 -2.68
C LEU A 96 -2.14 -18.90 -3.86
N ASP A 97 -1.13 -19.72 -3.63
CA ASP A 97 -0.25 -20.19 -4.68
C ASP A 97 -0.98 -21.07 -5.71
N ALA A 98 -1.93 -21.88 -5.26
CA ALA A 98 -2.76 -22.67 -6.16
C ALA A 98 -3.60 -21.77 -7.07
N MET A 99 -4.20 -20.72 -6.50
CA MET A 99 -4.99 -19.78 -7.28
C MET A 99 -4.13 -19.01 -8.29
N LEU A 100 -2.94 -18.61 -7.88
CA LEU A 100 -2.02 -17.91 -8.76
C LEU A 100 -1.52 -18.81 -9.87
N SER A 101 -1.21 -20.06 -9.58
CA SER A 101 -0.76 -21.02 -10.58
C SER A 101 -1.84 -21.26 -11.64
N GLU A 102 -3.09 -21.31 -11.22
CA GLU A 102 -4.17 -21.50 -12.16
C GLU A 102 -4.37 -20.27 -13.03
N ALA A 103 -4.19 -19.08 -12.49
CA ALA A 103 -4.36 -17.84 -13.22
C ALA A 103 -3.17 -17.47 -14.12
N SER A 104 -1.98 -18.00 -13.81
CA SER A 104 -0.79 -17.65 -14.59
C SER A 104 -0.44 -18.76 -15.56
N GLU A 105 -1.19 -18.87 -16.63
CA GLU A 105 -1.03 -19.94 -17.60
C GLU A 105 0.36 -20.20 -18.16
N HIS A 106 1.14 -19.17 -18.32
CA HIS A 106 2.45 -19.29 -18.95
C HIS A 106 3.64 -19.16 -18.01
N TRP A 107 3.38 -18.89 -16.73
CA TRP A 107 4.47 -18.66 -15.78
C TRP A 107 4.30 -19.50 -14.53
N ARG A 108 5.38 -20.15 -14.13
CA ARG A 108 5.36 -20.85 -12.85
C ARG A 108 5.69 -19.82 -11.78
N LEU A 109 5.20 -20.02 -10.57
CA LEU A 109 5.49 -19.12 -9.47
C LEU A 109 6.98 -18.93 -9.25
N GLU A 110 7.75 -20.01 -9.40
CA GLU A 110 9.19 -19.94 -9.20
C GLU A 110 9.91 -19.11 -10.25
N GLN A 111 9.28 -18.87 -11.40
CA GLN A 111 9.85 -18.08 -12.47
C GLN A 111 9.53 -16.60 -12.32
N MET A 112 8.61 -16.25 -11.43
CA MET A 112 8.25 -14.86 -11.19
C MET A 112 9.30 -14.19 -10.31
N ALA A 113 9.47 -12.88 -10.50
CA ALA A 113 10.31 -12.09 -9.60
C ALA A 113 9.71 -12.20 -8.20
N LYS A 114 10.56 -12.33 -7.19
CA LYS A 114 10.12 -12.49 -5.81
C LYS A 114 9.16 -11.38 -5.35
N VAL A 115 9.48 -10.14 -5.72
CA VAL A 115 8.63 -8.99 -5.36
C VAL A 115 7.23 -9.16 -5.97
N ASP A 116 7.17 -9.53 -7.25
CA ASP A 116 5.90 -9.67 -7.95
C ASP A 116 5.07 -10.79 -7.34
N ARG A 117 5.73 -11.88 -6.98
CA ARG A 117 5.07 -13.02 -6.35
C ARG A 117 4.46 -12.65 -5.01
N VAL A 118 5.18 -11.88 -4.20
CA VAL A 118 4.67 -11.43 -2.92
C VAL A 118 3.49 -10.47 -3.10
N ILE A 119 3.60 -9.52 -4.04
CA ILE A 119 2.51 -8.59 -4.34
C ILE A 119 1.26 -9.36 -4.76
N LEU A 120 1.43 -10.36 -5.62
CA LEU A 120 0.32 -11.17 -6.09
C LEU A 120 -0.35 -11.95 -4.95
N ARG A 121 0.44 -12.49 -4.02
CA ARG A 121 -0.13 -13.19 -2.87
C ARG A 121 -0.97 -12.27 -1.99
N ILE A 122 -0.48 -11.07 -1.73
CA ILE A 122 -1.23 -10.09 -0.93
C ILE A 122 -2.55 -9.76 -1.63
N ALA A 123 -2.48 -9.51 -2.94
CA ALA A 123 -3.67 -9.14 -3.70
C ALA A 123 -4.70 -10.26 -3.73
N VAL A 124 -4.28 -11.49 -3.98
CA VAL A 124 -5.21 -12.63 -4.03
C VAL A 124 -5.83 -12.86 -2.65
N TYR A 125 -5.06 -12.66 -1.58
CA TYR A 125 -5.61 -12.74 -0.24
C TYR A 125 -6.74 -11.71 -0.05
N GLU A 126 -6.52 -10.47 -0.46
CA GLU A 126 -7.53 -9.42 -0.33
C GLU A 126 -8.74 -9.66 -1.24
N ILE A 127 -8.55 -10.18 -2.42
CA ILE A 127 -9.62 -10.40 -3.38
C ILE A 127 -10.46 -11.64 -3.06
N ALA A 128 -9.82 -12.73 -2.75
CA ALA A 128 -10.49 -14.02 -2.65
C ALA A 128 -10.82 -14.46 -1.23
N ILE A 129 -10.04 -14.05 -0.27
CA ILE A 129 -10.19 -14.54 1.10
C ILE A 129 -10.70 -13.47 2.05
N ASP A 130 -10.00 -12.37 2.18
CA ASP A 130 -10.37 -11.31 3.11
C ASP A 130 -11.63 -10.56 2.66
N ARG A 131 -11.66 -10.19 1.39
CA ARG A 131 -12.82 -9.52 0.77
C ARG A 131 -13.31 -8.23 1.44
N LYS A 132 -12.47 -7.58 2.21
CA LYS A 132 -12.84 -6.33 2.88
C LYS A 132 -12.71 -5.10 2.03
N VAL A 133 -11.95 -5.18 0.93
CA VAL A 133 -11.82 -4.06 0.00
C VAL A 133 -12.37 -4.47 -1.34
N PRO A 134 -12.86 -3.51 -2.14
CA PRO A 134 -13.35 -3.85 -3.48
C PRO A 134 -12.24 -4.44 -4.33
N THR A 135 -12.57 -5.43 -5.14
CA THR A 135 -11.62 -6.11 -6.00
C THR A 135 -10.83 -5.13 -6.87
N LYS A 136 -11.52 -4.15 -7.45
CA LYS A 136 -10.85 -3.17 -8.31
C LYS A 136 -9.81 -2.36 -7.53
N ALA A 137 -10.12 -2.00 -6.30
CA ALA A 137 -9.18 -1.25 -5.46
C ALA A 137 -7.95 -2.10 -5.13
N ALA A 138 -8.14 -3.38 -4.81
CA ALA A 138 -7.03 -4.27 -4.51
C ALA A 138 -6.13 -4.45 -5.74
N ILE A 139 -6.71 -4.57 -6.92
CA ILE A 139 -5.95 -4.70 -8.16
C ILE A 139 -5.16 -3.42 -8.45
N ASN A 140 -5.81 -2.26 -8.36
CA ASN A 140 -5.15 -0.98 -8.65
C ASN A 140 -3.99 -0.72 -7.69
N GLU A 141 -4.17 -1.01 -6.42
CA GLU A 141 -3.10 -0.84 -5.43
C GLU A 141 -1.93 -1.77 -5.70
N SER A 142 -2.22 -3.00 -6.13
CA SER A 142 -1.18 -3.97 -6.46
C SER A 142 -0.38 -3.54 -7.68
N ILE A 143 -1.04 -2.97 -8.68
CA ILE A 143 -0.38 -2.44 -9.86
C ILE A 143 0.57 -1.31 -9.46
N GLU A 144 0.13 -0.40 -8.59
CA GLU A 144 0.97 0.70 -8.14
C GLU A 144 2.18 0.20 -7.34
N LEU A 145 2.00 -0.80 -6.49
CA LEU A 145 3.11 -1.40 -5.76
C LEU A 145 4.11 -2.05 -6.74
N ALA A 146 3.61 -2.77 -7.73
CA ALA A 146 4.46 -3.42 -8.71
C ALA A 146 5.26 -2.39 -9.50
N LYS A 147 4.64 -1.29 -9.91
CA LYS A 147 5.33 -0.24 -10.62
C LYS A 147 6.42 0.39 -9.76
N THR A 148 6.12 0.62 -8.50
CA THR A 148 7.05 1.26 -7.58
C THR A 148 8.27 0.38 -7.30
N PHE A 149 8.06 -0.89 -7.07
CA PHE A 149 9.12 -1.79 -6.62
C PHE A 149 9.76 -2.65 -7.73
N SER A 150 9.09 -2.80 -8.87
CA SER A 150 9.57 -3.64 -9.96
C SER A 150 9.55 -2.98 -11.34
N GLY A 151 8.83 -1.90 -11.53
CA GLY A 151 8.78 -1.19 -12.81
C GLY A 151 7.47 -1.37 -13.57
N ASP A 152 7.32 -0.63 -14.66
CA ASP A 152 6.07 -0.58 -15.42
C ASP A 152 5.64 -1.94 -16.00
N GLU A 153 6.58 -2.75 -16.44
CA GLU A 153 6.24 -4.06 -16.97
C GLU A 153 5.63 -4.94 -15.91
N ALA A 154 6.11 -4.84 -14.67
CA ALA A 154 5.57 -5.61 -13.57
C ALA A 154 4.11 -5.22 -13.30
N GLY A 155 3.80 -3.94 -13.45
CA GLY A 155 2.42 -3.47 -13.29
C GLY A 155 1.48 -4.13 -14.27
N ARG A 156 1.89 -4.25 -15.54
CA ARG A 156 1.08 -4.90 -16.57
C ARG A 156 0.94 -6.40 -16.30
N PHE A 157 2.03 -7.04 -15.89
CA PHE A 157 2.04 -8.45 -15.56
C PHE A 157 1.07 -8.75 -14.41
N VAL A 158 1.16 -7.98 -13.34
CA VAL A 158 0.29 -8.13 -12.17
C VAL A 158 -1.17 -7.91 -12.55
N ASN A 159 -1.44 -6.88 -13.37
CA ASN A 159 -2.80 -6.61 -13.82
C ASN A 159 -3.40 -7.79 -14.58
N GLY A 160 -2.62 -8.39 -15.47
CA GLY A 160 -3.10 -9.52 -16.24
C GLY A 160 -3.47 -10.73 -15.39
N ILE A 161 -2.62 -11.06 -14.43
CA ILE A 161 -2.86 -12.19 -13.55
C ILE A 161 -4.05 -11.93 -12.62
N LEU A 162 -4.09 -10.74 -12.01
CA LEU A 162 -5.16 -10.42 -11.07
C LEU A 162 -6.53 -10.30 -11.76
N GLY A 163 -6.53 -9.88 -13.03
CA GLY A 163 -7.76 -9.86 -13.80
C GLY A 163 -8.35 -11.26 -13.96
N ARG A 164 -7.49 -12.26 -14.17
CA ARG A 164 -7.94 -13.65 -14.27
C ARG A 164 -8.39 -14.20 -12.93
N VAL A 165 -7.67 -13.86 -11.86
CA VAL A 165 -8.07 -14.28 -10.52
C VAL A 165 -9.44 -13.70 -10.18
N ALA A 166 -9.66 -12.44 -10.49
CA ALA A 166 -10.94 -11.77 -10.21
C ALA A 166 -12.10 -12.41 -10.98
N ALA A 167 -11.82 -12.82 -12.22
CA ALA A 167 -12.86 -13.44 -13.05
C ALA A 167 -13.29 -14.79 -12.49
N THR A 168 -12.40 -15.53 -11.85
CA THR A 168 -12.73 -16.84 -11.30
C THR A 168 -13.19 -16.78 -9.85
N ALA A 169 -12.98 -15.66 -9.17
CA ALA A 169 -13.36 -15.52 -7.77
C ALA A 169 -14.81 -15.08 -7.56
N THR A 170 -15.55 -14.81 -8.62
CA THR A 170 -16.96 -14.38 -8.50
C THR A 170 -17.92 -15.56 -8.42
#